data_e567fa4cdca83120e3956714bd4a735b
#
_entry.id   e567fa4cdca83120e3956714bd4a735b
#
_cell.length_a   1.000
_cell.length_b   1.000
_cell.length_c   1.000
_cell.angle_alpha   90.00
_cell.angle_beta   90.00
_cell.angle_gamma   90.00
#
_symmetry.space_group_name_H-M   'P 1'
#
loop_
_entity.id
_entity.type
_entity.pdbx_description
1 polymer ?
#
loop_
_entity_poly.entity_id
_entity_poly.type
_entity_poly.pdbx_seq_one_letter_code
_entity_poly.pdbx_strand_id
1 'polypeptide(L)'
;KKDPIVGLGLLQDNNLVPVGMKMYPRNESEKPVLREVVSQMIKQHNISGRTIHVADKGLNCAENIAFSKKAGDGYLFSKAVKMLPEKEKTWVLLDQGFQEVRDKKGKLLYRYKSCVDRFPYDILHEGKMKTVFLTEKRLLTYSPSLAEKKKYEINRMVEKAKSLTLSQA
;
A
#
# COMPACT_ATOMS: atom_id res chain seq x y z
N LYS A 1 17.19 28.49 1.45
CA LYS A 1 17.61 27.14 1.90
C LYS A 1 16.37 26.47 2.43
N LYS A 2 16.02 25.28 1.92
CA LYS A 2 14.97 24.46 2.53
C LYS A 2 15.60 23.71 3.70
N ASP A 3 14.96 23.73 4.84
CA ASP A 3 15.40 23.00 6.01
C ASP A 3 15.46 21.48 5.71
N PRO A 4 16.43 20.77 6.27
CA PRO A 4 16.51 19.31 6.10
C PRO A 4 15.26 18.67 6.71
N ILE A 5 14.61 17.80 5.93
CA ILE A 5 13.44 17.08 6.38
C ILE A 5 13.86 15.67 6.77
N VAL A 6 13.45 15.22 7.95
CA VAL A 6 13.71 13.89 8.48
C VAL A 6 12.48 13.01 8.24
N GLY A 7 12.68 11.80 7.76
CA GLY A 7 11.67 10.76 7.71
C GLY A 7 11.65 9.99 9.04
N LEU A 8 10.45 9.57 9.46
CA LEU A 8 10.25 8.75 10.65
C LEU A 8 9.55 7.45 10.25
N GLY A 9 10.21 6.31 10.45
CA GLY A 9 9.62 4.99 10.38
C GLY A 9 9.18 4.56 11.77
N LEU A 10 7.89 4.33 11.98
CA LEU A 10 7.31 3.83 13.22
C LEU A 10 6.76 2.43 13.00
N LEU A 11 7.23 1.47 13.79
CA LEU A 11 6.68 0.13 13.84
C LEU A 11 5.76 -0.01 15.03
N GLN A 12 4.59 -0.55 14.80
CA GLN A 12 3.57 -0.78 15.84
C GLN A 12 3.18 -2.26 15.86
N ASP A 13 2.79 -2.75 17.02
CA ASP A 13 2.19 -4.07 17.16
C ASP A 13 0.70 -4.07 16.73
N ASN A 14 0.01 -5.21 16.89
CA ASN A 14 -1.40 -5.36 16.58
C ASN A 14 -2.35 -4.53 17.47
N ASN A 15 -1.87 -4.02 18.59
CA ASN A 15 -2.61 -3.13 19.48
C ASN A 15 -2.29 -1.65 19.26
N LEU A 16 -1.56 -1.34 18.16
CA LEU A 16 -1.09 0.00 17.81
C LEU A 16 -0.07 0.58 18.80
N VAL A 17 0.57 -0.26 19.61
CA VAL A 17 1.64 0.16 20.53
C VAL A 17 2.94 0.29 19.73
N PRO A 18 3.62 1.45 19.78
CA PRO A 18 4.93 1.61 19.17
C PRO A 18 5.96 0.65 19.78
N VAL A 19 6.55 -0.19 18.95
CA VAL A 19 7.54 -1.19 19.35
C VAL A 19 8.91 -0.97 18.73
N GLY A 20 9.00 -0.07 17.73
CA GLY A 20 10.26 0.32 17.12
C GLY A 20 10.14 1.61 16.34
N MET A 21 11.25 2.33 16.26
CA MET A 21 11.33 3.60 15.54
C MET A 21 12.69 3.73 14.86
N LYS A 22 12.69 4.29 13.64
CA LYS A 22 13.90 4.67 12.93
C LYS A 22 13.72 6.03 12.29
N MET A 23 14.70 6.90 12.49
CA MET A 23 14.83 8.15 11.75
C MET A 23 15.78 7.96 10.56
N TYR A 24 15.45 8.57 9.43
CA TYR A 24 16.25 8.53 8.21
C TYR A 24 16.14 9.85 7.44
N PRO A 25 17.15 10.22 6.64
CA PRO A 25 17.09 11.39 5.78
C PRO A 25 15.99 11.23 4.73
N ARG A 26 15.14 12.25 4.52
CA ARG A 26 14.01 12.16 3.58
C ARG A 26 14.43 12.04 2.10
N ASN A 27 15.66 12.30 1.77
CA ASN A 27 16.19 12.05 0.43
C ASN A 27 16.50 10.57 0.16
N GLU A 28 16.41 9.72 1.19
CA GLU A 28 16.55 8.27 1.06
C GLU A 28 15.18 7.61 0.77
N SER A 29 15.23 6.45 0.15
CA SER A 29 14.02 5.66 -0.10
C SER A 29 13.50 5.03 1.20
N GLU A 30 12.21 5.16 1.47
CA GLU A 30 11.56 4.54 2.65
C GLU A 30 11.51 3.00 2.56
N LYS A 31 11.60 2.44 1.35
CA LYS A 31 11.43 1.01 1.12
C LYS A 31 12.45 0.10 1.84
N PRO A 32 13.77 0.42 1.87
CA PRO A 32 14.74 -0.35 2.66
C PRO A 32 14.53 -0.24 4.17
N VAL A 33 14.03 0.90 4.66
CA VAL A 33 13.82 1.17 6.09
C VAL A 33 12.94 0.11 6.74
N LEU A 34 11.87 -0.34 6.07
CA LEU A 34 11.01 -1.42 6.58
C LEU A 34 11.81 -2.68 6.92
N ARG A 35 12.68 -3.13 6.02
CA ARG A 35 13.48 -4.36 6.21
C ARG A 35 14.46 -4.24 7.37
N GLU A 36 15.07 -3.08 7.50
CA GLU A 36 16.02 -2.81 8.58
C GLU A 36 15.33 -2.76 9.94
N VAL A 37 14.23 -2.01 10.05
CA VAL A 37 13.46 -1.88 11.31
C VAL A 37 12.91 -3.23 11.74
N VAL A 38 12.29 -3.99 10.85
CA VAL A 38 11.76 -5.33 11.16
C VAL A 38 12.89 -6.27 11.59
N SER A 39 14.02 -6.29 10.87
CA SER A 39 15.16 -7.14 11.23
C SER A 39 15.76 -6.80 12.60
N GLN A 40 15.86 -5.51 12.93
CA GLN A 40 16.33 -5.06 14.23
C GLN A 40 15.38 -5.48 15.34
N MET A 41 14.08 -5.30 15.14
CA MET A 41 13.04 -5.68 16.09
C MET A 41 13.05 -7.16 16.40
N ILE A 42 13.09 -8.01 15.38
CA ILE A 42 13.15 -9.47 15.56
C ILE A 42 14.35 -9.85 16.43
N LYS A 43 15.51 -9.21 16.21
CA LYS A 43 16.73 -9.48 16.99
C LYS A 43 16.64 -8.95 18.42
N GLN A 44 16.18 -7.70 18.60
CA GLN A 44 16.16 -7.04 19.93
C GLN A 44 15.15 -7.67 20.89
N HIS A 45 14.02 -8.13 20.36
CA HIS A 45 12.92 -8.67 21.19
C HIS A 45 12.79 -10.19 21.11
N ASN A 46 13.75 -10.88 20.47
CA ASN A 46 13.72 -12.34 20.29
C ASN A 46 12.35 -12.84 19.79
N ILE A 47 11.78 -12.11 18.82
CA ILE A 47 10.46 -12.47 18.27
C ILE A 47 10.59 -13.80 17.54
N SER A 48 9.83 -14.78 17.99
CA SER A 48 9.73 -16.11 17.39
C SER A 48 8.35 -16.31 16.75
N GLY A 49 8.29 -17.18 15.74
CA GLY A 49 7.06 -17.50 15.04
C GLY A 49 6.83 -16.62 13.81
N ARG A 50 5.67 -16.83 13.18
CA ARG A 50 5.30 -16.14 11.95
C ARG A 50 4.75 -14.75 12.26
N THR A 51 5.25 -13.73 11.57
CA THR A 51 4.73 -12.36 11.61
C THR A 51 3.94 -12.01 10.36
N ILE A 52 3.18 -10.92 10.40
CA ILE A 52 2.51 -10.35 9.24
C ILE A 52 2.91 -8.87 9.15
N HIS A 53 3.61 -8.53 8.08
CA HIS A 53 4.02 -7.14 7.83
C HIS A 53 2.87 -6.38 7.17
N VAL A 54 2.40 -5.33 7.82
CA VAL A 54 1.34 -4.45 7.30
C VAL A 54 1.95 -3.11 6.94
N ALA A 55 1.77 -2.67 5.70
CA ALA A 55 2.30 -1.39 5.26
C ALA A 55 1.45 -0.75 4.16
N ASP A 56 1.59 0.56 4.03
CA ASP A 56 0.91 1.33 3.00
C ASP A 56 1.59 1.16 1.61
N LYS A 57 1.02 1.83 0.60
CA LYS A 57 1.50 1.76 -0.79
C LYS A 57 2.93 2.28 -0.98
N GLY A 58 3.43 3.15 -0.10
CA GLY A 58 4.78 3.71 -0.17
C GLY A 58 5.85 2.63 0.03
N LEU A 59 5.55 1.65 0.87
CA LEU A 59 6.45 0.55 1.21
C LEU A 59 6.23 -0.71 0.36
N ASN A 60 5.22 -0.72 -0.51
CA ASN A 60 4.94 -1.86 -1.40
C ASN A 60 5.97 -1.90 -2.53
N CYS A 61 6.91 -2.83 -2.46
CA CYS A 61 7.87 -3.14 -3.51
C CYS A 61 8.22 -4.63 -3.50
N ALA A 62 8.76 -5.10 -4.61
CA ALA A 62 9.11 -6.52 -4.80
C ALA A 62 10.10 -7.02 -3.73
N GLU A 63 11.07 -6.18 -3.34
CA GLU A 63 12.07 -6.53 -2.34
C GLU A 63 11.47 -6.70 -0.94
N ASN A 64 10.50 -5.86 -0.55
CA ASN A 64 9.82 -5.98 0.74
C ASN A 64 8.94 -7.24 0.79
N ILE A 65 8.27 -7.57 -0.32
CA ILE A 65 7.51 -8.81 -0.47
C ILE A 65 8.45 -10.03 -0.39
N ALA A 66 9.57 -10.00 -1.13
CA ALA A 66 10.56 -11.06 -1.11
C ALA A 66 11.17 -11.25 0.28
N PHE A 67 11.44 -10.16 1.00
CA PHE A 67 11.92 -10.18 2.38
C PHE A 67 10.94 -10.93 3.31
N SER A 68 9.65 -10.56 3.29
CA SER A 68 8.62 -11.24 4.08
C SER A 68 8.52 -12.73 3.73
N LYS A 69 8.50 -13.06 2.44
CA LYS A 69 8.41 -14.45 1.97
C LYS A 69 9.61 -15.29 2.38
N LYS A 70 10.84 -14.73 2.30
CA LYS A 70 12.06 -15.42 2.70
C LYS A 70 12.09 -15.76 4.19
N ALA A 71 11.54 -14.88 5.02
CA ALA A 71 11.39 -15.10 6.46
C ALA A 71 10.25 -16.09 6.81
N GLY A 72 9.44 -16.53 5.85
CA GLY A 72 8.23 -17.33 6.10
C GLY A 72 7.05 -16.51 6.63
N ASP A 73 7.18 -15.19 6.65
CA ASP A 73 6.18 -14.25 7.13
C ASP A 73 5.07 -14.00 6.12
N GLY A 74 3.97 -13.42 6.61
CA GLY A 74 2.91 -12.86 5.78
C GLY A 74 3.15 -11.38 5.49
N TYR A 75 2.40 -10.85 4.53
CA TYR A 75 2.37 -9.42 4.26
C TYR A 75 0.97 -8.96 3.82
N LEU A 76 0.65 -7.72 4.18
CA LEU A 76 -0.55 -7.01 3.74
C LEU A 76 -0.13 -5.59 3.32
N PHE A 77 0.14 -5.42 2.03
CA PHE A 77 0.58 -4.14 1.48
C PHE A 77 -0.47 -3.55 0.56
N SER A 78 -0.80 -2.27 0.76
CA SER A 78 -1.70 -1.60 -0.16
C SER A 78 -1.01 -1.29 -1.51
N LYS A 79 -1.77 -1.25 -2.59
CA LYS A 79 -1.29 -1.00 -3.95
C LYS A 79 -2.13 0.10 -4.61
N ALA A 80 -1.47 1.03 -5.30
CA ALA A 80 -2.18 2.09 -6.01
C ALA A 80 -2.77 1.58 -7.31
N VAL A 81 -4.10 1.67 -7.47
CA VAL A 81 -4.82 1.19 -8.66
C VAL A 81 -4.29 1.80 -9.95
N LYS A 82 -3.97 3.10 -9.96
CA LYS A 82 -3.45 3.79 -11.16
C LYS A 82 -2.13 3.24 -11.69
N MET A 83 -1.35 2.56 -10.84
CA MET A 83 -0.04 2.00 -11.18
C MET A 83 -0.11 0.50 -11.56
N LEU A 84 -1.32 -0.06 -11.59
CA LEU A 84 -1.50 -1.47 -11.96
C LEU A 84 -1.31 -1.67 -13.46
N PRO A 85 -0.82 -2.85 -13.90
CA PRO A 85 -0.89 -3.28 -15.28
C PRO A 85 -2.35 -3.30 -15.79
N GLU A 86 -2.54 -3.12 -17.10
CA GLU A 86 -3.89 -3.02 -17.69
C GLU A 86 -4.79 -4.23 -17.39
N LYS A 87 -4.25 -5.44 -17.44
CA LYS A 87 -5.00 -6.65 -17.07
C LYS A 87 -5.55 -6.57 -15.64
N GLU A 88 -4.75 -6.08 -14.70
CA GLU A 88 -5.18 -5.91 -13.31
C GLU A 88 -6.19 -4.77 -13.17
N LYS A 89 -6.00 -3.65 -13.89
CA LYS A 89 -6.97 -2.54 -13.92
C LYS A 89 -8.31 -2.99 -14.45
N THR A 90 -8.34 -3.79 -15.51
CA THR A 90 -9.58 -4.36 -16.05
C THR A 90 -10.34 -5.13 -14.97
N TRP A 91 -9.66 -6.01 -14.22
CA TRP A 91 -10.28 -6.73 -13.11
C TRP A 91 -10.77 -5.78 -12.00
N VAL A 92 -10.00 -4.76 -11.66
CA VAL A 92 -10.38 -3.77 -10.64
C VAL A 92 -11.65 -3.01 -11.04
N LEU A 93 -11.73 -2.57 -12.30
CA LEU A 93 -12.83 -1.75 -12.81
C LEU A 93 -14.10 -2.56 -13.14
N LEU A 94 -13.98 -3.88 -13.29
CA LEU A 94 -15.12 -4.75 -13.53
C LEU A 94 -16.08 -4.73 -12.33
N ASP A 95 -17.35 -4.42 -12.57
CA ASP A 95 -18.36 -4.29 -11.49
C ASP A 95 -18.85 -5.64 -10.93
N GLN A 96 -18.48 -6.74 -11.56
CA GLN A 96 -18.83 -8.10 -11.12
C GLN A 96 -18.00 -8.58 -9.93
N GLY A 97 -18.59 -9.47 -9.13
CA GLY A 97 -17.90 -10.18 -8.04
C GLY A 97 -17.79 -9.40 -6.72
N PHE A 98 -18.36 -8.21 -6.62
CA PHE A 98 -18.40 -7.48 -5.36
C PHE A 98 -19.39 -8.08 -4.36
N GLN A 99 -18.94 -8.19 -3.13
CA GLN A 99 -19.75 -8.42 -1.94
C GLN A 99 -19.98 -7.10 -1.22
N GLU A 100 -21.17 -6.88 -0.68
CA GLU A 100 -21.53 -5.65 0.00
C GLU A 100 -21.51 -5.82 1.51
N VAL A 101 -21.00 -4.80 2.20
CA VAL A 101 -21.08 -4.71 3.66
C VAL A 101 -21.96 -3.51 4.00
N ARG A 102 -23.04 -3.78 4.72
CA ARG A 102 -24.04 -2.79 5.11
C ARG A 102 -24.10 -2.69 6.63
N ASP A 103 -24.49 -1.52 7.13
CA ASP A 103 -24.75 -1.31 8.55
C ASP A 103 -26.11 -1.91 8.97
N LYS A 104 -26.44 -1.79 10.28
CA LYS A 104 -27.70 -2.25 10.86
C LYS A 104 -28.95 -1.56 10.27
N LYS A 105 -28.77 -0.41 9.62
CA LYS A 105 -29.83 0.39 8.99
C LYS A 105 -29.93 0.11 7.46
N GLY A 106 -29.16 -0.86 6.94
CA GLY A 106 -29.13 -1.21 5.52
C GLY A 106 -28.26 -0.29 4.64
N LYS A 107 -27.60 0.73 5.21
CA LYS A 107 -26.74 1.63 4.47
C LYS A 107 -25.45 0.91 4.02
N LEU A 108 -25.10 1.05 2.75
CA LEU A 108 -23.87 0.51 2.20
C LEU A 108 -22.65 1.21 2.83
N LEU A 109 -21.84 0.46 3.57
CA LEU A 109 -20.58 0.94 4.14
C LEU A 109 -19.45 0.84 3.12
N TYR A 110 -19.27 -0.32 2.56
CA TYR A 110 -18.31 -0.59 1.49
C TYR A 110 -18.67 -1.89 0.75
N ARG A 111 -18.08 -2.06 -0.40
CA ARG A 111 -18.11 -3.33 -1.13
C ARG A 111 -16.68 -3.82 -1.38
N TYR A 112 -16.50 -5.11 -1.48
CA TYR A 112 -15.18 -5.69 -1.71
C TYR A 112 -15.27 -6.90 -2.64
N LYS A 113 -14.16 -7.17 -3.30
CA LYS A 113 -13.94 -8.42 -4.04
C LYS A 113 -12.51 -8.88 -3.88
N SER A 114 -12.26 -10.16 -4.06
CA SER A 114 -10.91 -10.71 -3.97
C SER A 114 -10.64 -11.70 -5.09
N CYS A 115 -9.38 -11.85 -5.42
CA CYS A 115 -8.89 -12.92 -6.28
C CYS A 115 -7.64 -13.56 -5.66
N VAL A 116 -7.37 -14.80 -6.06
CA VAL A 116 -6.11 -15.48 -5.78
C VAL A 116 -5.53 -15.85 -7.13
N ASP A 117 -4.32 -15.37 -7.43
CA ASP A 117 -3.65 -15.66 -8.69
C ASP A 117 -2.13 -15.56 -8.49
N ARG A 118 -1.37 -15.91 -9.53
CA ARG A 118 0.08 -15.78 -9.58
C ARG A 118 0.46 -14.46 -10.24
N PHE A 119 1.17 -13.62 -9.49
CA PHE A 119 1.58 -12.29 -9.94
C PHE A 119 3.09 -12.22 -10.13
N PRO A 120 3.58 -11.61 -11.23
CA PRO A 120 5.01 -11.46 -11.47
C PRO A 120 5.60 -10.34 -10.61
N TYR A 121 6.81 -10.57 -10.12
CA TYR A 121 7.63 -9.61 -9.39
C TYR A 121 9.07 -9.66 -9.91
N ASP A 122 9.59 -8.52 -10.32
CA ASP A 122 10.99 -8.39 -10.69
C ASP A 122 11.80 -8.06 -9.45
N ILE A 123 12.69 -8.95 -9.07
CA ILE A 123 13.58 -8.82 -7.92
C ILE A 123 15.03 -8.83 -8.37
N LEU A 124 15.87 -8.05 -7.69
CA LEU A 124 17.31 -8.10 -7.90
C LEU A 124 17.89 -9.30 -7.12
N HIS A 125 18.47 -10.24 -7.84
CA HIS A 125 19.14 -11.42 -7.26
C HIS A 125 20.51 -11.54 -7.87
N GLU A 126 21.56 -11.49 -7.05
CA GLU A 126 22.98 -11.59 -7.48
C GLU A 126 23.35 -10.62 -8.61
N GLY A 127 22.86 -9.37 -8.52
CA GLY A 127 23.12 -8.31 -9.51
C GLY A 127 22.35 -8.45 -10.82
N LYS A 128 21.44 -9.44 -10.95
CA LYS A 128 20.58 -9.62 -12.12
C LYS A 128 19.11 -9.51 -11.76
N MET A 129 18.33 -8.89 -12.64
CA MET A 129 16.87 -8.86 -12.50
C MET A 129 16.31 -10.25 -12.81
N LYS A 130 15.49 -10.77 -11.90
CA LYS A 130 14.81 -12.06 -12.03
C LYS A 130 13.31 -11.89 -11.76
N THR A 131 12.47 -12.31 -12.71
CA THR A 131 11.03 -12.36 -12.51
C THR A 131 10.66 -13.62 -11.71
N VAL A 132 10.02 -13.43 -10.56
CA VAL A 132 9.44 -14.49 -9.75
C VAL A 132 7.92 -14.37 -9.72
N PHE A 133 7.23 -15.50 -9.71
CA PHE A 133 5.77 -15.53 -9.61
C PHE A 133 5.35 -15.92 -8.20
N LEU A 134 4.59 -15.04 -7.54
CA LEU A 134 4.07 -15.27 -6.20
C LEU A 134 2.57 -15.47 -6.24
N THR A 135 2.07 -16.50 -5.57
CA THR A 135 0.63 -16.66 -5.33
C THR A 135 0.21 -15.69 -4.25
N GLU A 136 -0.70 -14.78 -4.59
CA GLU A 136 -1.24 -13.76 -3.68
C GLU A 136 -2.75 -13.79 -3.67
N LYS A 137 -3.32 -13.53 -2.50
CA LYS A 137 -4.71 -13.09 -2.38
C LYS A 137 -4.73 -11.57 -2.46
N ARG A 138 -5.42 -11.03 -3.46
CA ARG A 138 -5.65 -9.60 -3.60
C ARG A 138 -7.06 -9.24 -3.19
N LEU A 139 -7.19 -8.17 -2.43
CA LEU A 139 -8.46 -7.61 -1.96
C LEU A 139 -8.64 -6.21 -2.54
N LEU A 140 -9.74 -5.99 -3.22
CA LEU A 140 -10.19 -4.67 -3.66
C LEU A 140 -11.34 -4.22 -2.80
N THR A 141 -11.28 -3.00 -2.28
CA THR A 141 -12.35 -2.36 -1.53
C THR A 141 -12.82 -1.09 -2.23
N TYR A 142 -14.12 -0.84 -2.20
CA TYR A 142 -14.74 0.39 -2.69
C TYR A 142 -15.64 0.96 -1.59
N SER A 143 -15.38 2.20 -1.19
CA SER A 143 -16.20 2.93 -0.22
C SER A 143 -16.93 4.07 -0.91
N PRO A 144 -18.28 4.10 -0.91
CA PRO A 144 -19.05 5.18 -1.51
C PRO A 144 -18.70 6.54 -0.92
N SER A 145 -18.55 6.63 0.40
CA SER A 145 -18.23 7.89 1.08
C SER A 145 -16.86 8.46 0.68
N LEU A 146 -15.85 7.59 0.51
CA LEU A 146 -14.55 8.02 0.01
C LEU A 146 -14.60 8.42 -1.46
N ALA A 147 -15.42 7.73 -2.27
CA ALA A 147 -15.60 8.07 -3.68
C ALA A 147 -16.27 9.45 -3.83
N GLU A 148 -17.32 9.74 -3.06
CA GLU A 148 -17.98 11.06 -3.04
C GLU A 148 -17.03 12.16 -2.62
N LYS A 149 -16.25 11.95 -1.54
CA LYS A 149 -15.23 12.89 -1.10
C LYS A 149 -14.22 13.18 -2.21
N LYS A 150 -13.74 12.14 -2.88
CA LYS A 150 -12.79 12.30 -3.99
C LYS A 150 -13.40 13.01 -5.20
N LYS A 151 -14.65 12.71 -5.53
CA LYS A 151 -15.39 13.41 -6.60
C LYS A 151 -15.52 14.90 -6.28
N TYR A 152 -15.86 15.25 -5.05
CA TYR A 152 -15.91 16.63 -4.60
C TYR A 152 -14.56 17.35 -4.73
N GLU A 153 -13.47 16.71 -4.27
CA GLU A 153 -12.12 17.27 -4.39
C GLU A 153 -11.72 17.52 -5.87
N ILE A 154 -12.02 16.56 -6.75
CA ILE A 154 -11.74 16.68 -8.20
C ILE A 154 -12.55 17.81 -8.81
N ASN A 155 -13.87 17.88 -8.55
CA ASN A 155 -14.73 18.93 -9.07
C ASN A 155 -14.25 20.32 -8.62
N ARG A 156 -13.85 20.47 -7.35
CA ARG A 156 -13.28 21.72 -6.84
C ARG A 156 -11.99 22.11 -7.56
N MET A 157 -11.12 21.15 -7.89
CA MET A 157 -9.90 21.42 -8.67
C MET A 157 -10.23 21.83 -10.10
N VAL A 158 -11.22 21.19 -10.73
CA VAL A 158 -11.68 21.53 -12.09
C VAL A 158 -12.25 22.96 -12.12
N GLU A 159 -13.11 23.33 -11.16
CA GLU A 159 -13.66 24.69 -11.10
C GLU A 159 -12.57 25.74 -10.86
N LYS A 160 -11.60 25.44 -10.00
CA LYS A 160 -10.43 26.33 -9.83
C LYS A 160 -9.63 26.49 -11.13
N ALA A 161 -9.41 25.41 -11.86
CA ALA A 161 -8.70 25.47 -13.15
C ALA A 161 -9.46 26.30 -14.17
N LYS A 162 -10.79 26.14 -14.28
CA LYS A 162 -11.64 26.96 -15.17
C LYS A 162 -11.57 28.46 -14.81
N SER A 163 -11.61 28.80 -13.52
CA SER A 163 -11.52 30.20 -13.11
C SER A 163 -10.18 30.86 -13.44
N LEU A 164 -9.08 30.10 -13.39
CA LEU A 164 -7.74 30.58 -13.79
C LEU A 164 -7.62 30.82 -15.29
N THR A 165 -8.25 29.98 -16.10
CA THR A 165 -8.23 30.11 -17.56
C THR A 165 -9.05 31.34 -18.00
N LEU A 166 -10.16 31.66 -17.34
CA LEU A 166 -11.00 32.83 -17.63
C LEU A 166 -10.36 34.16 -17.16
N SER A 167 -9.43 34.13 -16.21
CA SER A 167 -8.73 35.33 -15.74
C SER A 167 -7.52 35.73 -16.59
N GLN A 168 -7.14 34.92 -17.57
CA GLN A 168 -6.04 35.18 -18.51
C GLN A 168 -6.52 35.53 -19.92
N ALA A 169 -7.82 35.56 -20.17
CA ALA A 169 -8.49 36.00 -21.36
C ALA A 169 -9.04 37.45 -21.22
#